data_595d47fee169da37df620023eba55c40
#
_entry.id   595d47fee169da37df620023eba55c40
#
_cell.length_a   1.000
_cell.length_b   1.000
_cell.length_c   1.000
_cell.angle_alpha   90.00
_cell.angle_beta   90.00
_cell.angle_gamma   90.00
#
_symmetry.space_group_name_H-M   'P 1'
#
loop_
_entity.id
_entity.type
_entity.pdbx_description
1 polymer ?
#
loop_
_entity_poly.entity_id
_entity_poly.type
_entity_poly.pdbx_seq_one_letter_code
_entity_poly.pdbx_strand_id
1 'polypeptide(L)'
;MLHSGAVASTTVARIVQQRNFQVIQRLRILIVASMLVLAGCQRAADSPGDAPTGMTATPGDGLVLVQWNQIPDPNLTYWIFYQAGSTVTPAGSGVPLIRSAQSPRVIFNLSNGTEYAFVMNATYKDSPAGPSTAVMTATPQLAGATWIAGTALGTPPQNLNGIALGGARLVAVGDAASIFTGIYSYANPTPPGPPGVVEWLPAPSVWWLSQTTSIPAPANQNLKAIIFTGAQFVVLAADGSVLTGADGFTWTLAGTVPAGGAGLNGIALGTVSGFPVYVAVGSGGRIFWSTDLVTWNAAASTTAEDLFGVAFLPSGFVAVGANGTLLTSPDGTNWTAQVSGTGSALRSVAFGLSLAAGSRYVAVGDGTIVTSTDAATWTPVPSPPASNLQSVVFGSRFVAVGQGGAVAYSDDGINWSLLTAGSLDLNRVIFVPGMYMAVGAAGANAVAK
;
A
#
# COMPACT_ATOMS: atom_id res chain seq x y z
N MET A 1 -37.18 -82.47 53.39
CA MET A 1 -35.83 -82.41 52.83
C MET A 1 -35.88 -82.15 51.32
N LEU A 2 -36.07 -80.91 50.89
CA LEU A 2 -35.98 -80.51 49.49
C LEU A 2 -35.92 -78.95 49.40
N HIS A 3 -34.87 -78.27 49.92
CA HIS A 3 -34.72 -76.84 49.77
C HIS A 3 -33.30 -76.36 49.73
N SER A 4 -32.26 -77.20 49.61
CA SER A 4 -30.85 -76.78 49.63
C SER A 4 -30.14 -76.88 48.27
N GLY A 5 -30.79 -77.39 47.21
CA GLY A 5 -30.13 -77.55 45.91
C GLY A 5 -30.25 -76.36 44.93
N ALA A 6 -31.26 -75.49 45.09
CA ALA A 6 -31.55 -74.42 44.13
C ALA A 6 -30.69 -73.14 44.37
N VAL A 7 -30.23 -72.89 45.55
CA VAL A 7 -29.47 -71.71 45.90
C VAL A 7 -28.01 -71.81 45.43
N ALA A 8 -27.43 -73.03 45.46
CA ALA A 8 -26.04 -73.23 45.03
C ALA A 8 -25.85 -73.12 43.50
N SER A 9 -26.84 -73.50 42.71
CA SER A 9 -26.82 -73.43 41.23
C SER A 9 -26.88 -71.98 40.74
N THR A 10 -27.72 -71.17 41.35
CA THR A 10 -27.84 -69.76 40.97
C THR A 10 -26.61 -68.89 41.32
N THR A 11 -25.92 -69.24 42.41
CA THR A 11 -24.71 -68.53 42.85
C THR A 11 -23.52 -68.85 41.93
N VAL A 12 -23.36 -70.12 41.54
CA VAL A 12 -22.27 -70.52 40.59
C VAL A 12 -22.52 -69.90 39.22
N ALA A 13 -23.73 -69.86 38.72
CA ALA A 13 -24.09 -69.25 37.42
C ALA A 13 -23.78 -67.72 37.44
N ARG A 14 -24.09 -67.02 38.54
CA ARG A 14 -23.76 -65.60 38.70
C ARG A 14 -22.25 -65.34 38.73
N ILE A 15 -21.47 -66.16 39.43
CA ILE A 15 -20.00 -66.02 39.48
C ILE A 15 -19.37 -66.29 38.11
N VAL A 16 -19.84 -67.26 37.37
CA VAL A 16 -19.35 -67.55 35.99
C VAL A 16 -19.74 -66.40 35.05
N GLN A 17 -20.93 -65.86 35.16
CA GLN A 17 -21.39 -64.75 34.37
C GLN A 17 -20.62 -63.45 34.67
N GLN A 18 -20.32 -63.16 35.96
CA GLN A 18 -19.49 -62.04 36.33
C GLN A 18 -18.03 -62.19 35.88
N ARG A 19 -17.46 -63.38 35.98
CA ARG A 19 -16.09 -63.64 35.45
C ARG A 19 -16.02 -63.48 33.96
N ASN A 20 -16.98 -64.00 33.21
CA ASN A 20 -17.03 -63.81 31.75
C ASN A 20 -17.24 -62.34 31.37
N PHE A 21 -18.07 -61.59 32.11
CA PHE A 21 -18.25 -60.17 31.92
C PHE A 21 -16.94 -59.37 32.20
N GLN A 22 -16.22 -59.71 33.23
CA GLN A 22 -14.91 -59.11 33.56
C GLN A 22 -13.84 -59.45 32.48
N VAL A 23 -13.83 -60.64 31.95
CA VAL A 23 -12.91 -61.07 30.90
C VAL A 23 -13.23 -60.34 29.59
N ILE A 24 -14.52 -60.23 29.26
CA ILE A 24 -14.95 -59.46 28.08
C ILE A 24 -14.65 -57.98 28.21
N GLN A 25 -14.83 -57.38 29.40
CA GLN A 25 -14.46 -56.00 29.68
C GLN A 25 -12.92 -55.77 29.55
N ARG A 26 -12.13 -56.70 30.12
CA ARG A 26 -10.67 -56.65 29.97
C ARG A 26 -10.20 -56.85 28.53
N LEU A 27 -10.85 -57.74 27.78
CA LEU A 27 -10.56 -57.92 26.37
C LEU A 27 -10.95 -56.69 25.53
N ARG A 28 -12.09 -56.05 25.86
CA ARG A 28 -12.48 -54.76 25.22
C ARG A 28 -11.52 -53.62 25.53
N ILE A 29 -11.04 -53.52 26.77
CA ILE A 29 -10.04 -52.53 27.17
C ILE A 29 -8.70 -52.83 26.48
N LEU A 30 -8.29 -54.07 26.33
CA LEU A 30 -7.07 -54.43 25.61
C LEU A 30 -7.21 -54.17 24.10
N ILE A 31 -8.36 -54.43 23.49
CA ILE A 31 -8.60 -54.15 22.08
C ILE A 31 -8.67 -52.64 21.85
N VAL A 32 -9.30 -51.86 22.73
CA VAL A 32 -9.31 -50.41 22.63
C VAL A 32 -7.92 -49.82 22.91
N ALA A 33 -7.15 -50.37 23.86
CA ALA A 33 -5.77 -49.96 24.09
C ALA A 33 -4.83 -50.32 22.94
N SER A 34 -4.99 -51.50 22.31
CA SER A 34 -4.22 -51.85 21.12
C SER A 34 -4.64 -51.05 19.89
N MET A 35 -5.90 -50.67 19.73
CA MET A 35 -6.35 -49.74 18.68
C MET A 35 -5.86 -48.32 18.95
N LEU A 36 -5.78 -47.86 20.20
CA LEU A 36 -5.17 -46.57 20.55
C LEU A 36 -3.63 -46.57 20.35
N VAL A 37 -2.96 -47.69 20.60
CA VAL A 37 -1.53 -47.83 20.32
C VAL A 37 -1.25 -47.95 18.82
N LEU A 38 -2.14 -48.56 18.05
CA LEU A 38 -2.07 -48.56 16.57
C LEU A 38 -2.46 -47.21 15.95
N ALA A 39 -3.33 -46.43 16.61
CA ALA A 39 -3.57 -45.05 16.21
C ALA A 39 -2.48 -44.06 16.63
N GLY A 40 -1.58 -44.45 17.55
CA GLY A 40 -0.47 -43.67 18.03
C GLY A 40 0.85 -43.87 17.26
N CYS A 41 0.93 -44.84 16.36
CA CYS A 41 1.93 -44.83 15.29
C CYS A 41 1.42 -43.88 14.22
N GLN A 42 1.47 -42.57 14.44
CA GLN A 42 1.51 -41.64 13.31
C GLN A 42 2.69 -42.10 12.45
N ARG A 43 2.42 -42.72 11.31
CA ARG A 43 3.38 -42.78 10.21
C ARG A 43 3.90 -41.34 10.09
N ALA A 44 5.21 -41.15 10.14
CA ALA A 44 5.81 -39.93 9.66
C ALA A 44 5.09 -39.63 8.33
N ALA A 45 4.45 -38.48 8.24
CA ALA A 45 3.68 -38.16 7.04
C ALA A 45 4.62 -38.33 5.86
N ASP A 46 4.20 -39.12 4.87
CA ASP A 46 5.02 -39.31 3.68
C ASP A 46 5.29 -37.91 3.09
N SER A 47 6.50 -37.73 2.59
CA SER A 47 6.85 -36.49 1.87
C SER A 47 5.80 -36.24 0.77
N PRO A 48 5.42 -34.98 0.49
CA PRO A 48 4.58 -34.68 -0.66
C PRO A 48 5.17 -35.32 -1.92
N GLY A 49 4.35 -36.13 -2.62
CA GLY A 49 4.80 -36.87 -3.81
C GLY A 49 5.12 -35.95 -4.99
N ASP A 50 4.44 -34.78 -5.06
CA ASP A 50 4.52 -33.85 -6.16
C ASP A 50 5.07 -32.48 -5.71
N ALA A 51 5.75 -31.80 -6.64
CA ALA A 51 6.13 -30.42 -6.45
C ALA A 51 4.91 -29.48 -6.43
N PRO A 52 4.96 -28.33 -5.71
CA PRO A 52 3.93 -27.30 -5.83
C PRO A 52 3.71 -26.88 -7.28
N THR A 53 2.43 -26.66 -7.67
CA THR A 53 2.06 -26.32 -9.05
C THR A 53 1.69 -24.87 -9.23
N GLY A 54 1.75 -24.37 -10.47
CA GLY A 54 1.31 -23.02 -10.81
C GLY A 54 2.19 -21.92 -10.23
N MET A 55 3.46 -22.20 -9.91
CA MET A 55 4.39 -21.20 -9.42
C MET A 55 4.68 -20.17 -10.52
N THR A 56 4.56 -18.89 -10.14
CA THR A 56 4.96 -17.73 -10.95
C THR A 56 5.78 -16.78 -10.12
N ALA A 57 6.67 -16.04 -10.76
CA ALA A 57 7.48 -14.98 -10.14
C ALA A 57 7.31 -13.69 -10.97
N THR A 58 6.60 -12.71 -10.42
CA THR A 58 6.31 -11.44 -11.09
C THR A 58 7.17 -10.35 -10.48
N PRO A 59 8.02 -9.67 -11.27
CA PRO A 59 8.88 -8.61 -10.77
C PRO A 59 8.07 -7.34 -10.47
N GLY A 60 8.53 -6.58 -9.47
CA GLY A 60 8.10 -5.23 -9.12
C GLY A 60 9.31 -4.40 -8.71
N ASP A 61 9.08 -3.21 -8.15
CA ASP A 61 10.15 -2.31 -7.74
C ASP A 61 10.76 -2.75 -6.39
N GLY A 62 12.00 -3.25 -6.45
CA GLY A 62 12.70 -3.78 -5.28
C GLY A 62 12.08 -5.06 -4.70
N LEU A 63 11.19 -5.73 -5.46
CA LEU A 63 10.46 -6.89 -4.98
C LEU A 63 10.12 -7.89 -6.08
N VAL A 64 9.76 -9.11 -5.66
CA VAL A 64 9.14 -10.12 -6.54
C VAL A 64 7.91 -10.70 -5.83
N LEU A 65 6.80 -10.79 -6.54
CA LEU A 65 5.59 -11.50 -6.13
C LEU A 65 5.68 -12.95 -6.59
N VAL A 66 5.72 -13.89 -5.65
CA VAL A 66 5.66 -15.33 -5.92
C VAL A 66 4.27 -15.85 -5.61
N GLN A 67 3.64 -16.50 -6.58
CA GLN A 67 2.30 -17.08 -6.46
C GLN A 67 2.35 -18.54 -6.87
N TRP A 68 1.45 -19.36 -6.29
CA TRP A 68 1.29 -20.78 -6.63
C TRP A 68 -0.12 -21.27 -6.27
N ASN A 69 -0.47 -22.45 -6.76
CA ASN A 69 -1.71 -23.13 -6.37
C ASN A 69 -1.58 -23.69 -4.95
N GLN A 70 -2.10 -22.95 -3.98
CA GLN A 70 -2.06 -23.38 -2.58
C GLN A 70 -3.14 -24.40 -2.30
N ILE A 71 -2.73 -25.58 -1.81
CA ILE A 71 -3.65 -26.62 -1.33
C ILE A 71 -4.11 -26.24 0.07
N PRO A 72 -5.42 -26.23 0.37
CA PRO A 72 -5.95 -25.87 1.69
C PRO A 72 -5.82 -27.06 2.66
N ASP A 73 -4.60 -27.50 2.94
CA ASP A 73 -4.27 -28.51 3.94
C ASP A 73 -3.48 -27.86 5.08
N PRO A 74 -3.99 -27.85 6.33
CA PRO A 74 -3.31 -27.22 7.45
C PRO A 74 -1.99 -27.89 7.86
N ASN A 75 -1.73 -29.12 7.41
CA ASN A 75 -0.49 -29.84 7.67
C ASN A 75 0.56 -29.63 6.58
N LEU A 76 0.18 -29.05 5.44
CA LEU A 76 1.08 -28.78 4.33
C LEU A 76 1.66 -27.38 4.44
N THR A 77 2.98 -27.26 4.48
CA THR A 77 3.71 -26.00 4.52
C THR A 77 4.57 -25.84 3.27
N TYR A 78 4.64 -24.60 2.77
CA TYR A 78 5.42 -24.26 1.58
C TYR A 78 6.68 -23.50 1.98
N TRP A 79 7.80 -23.81 1.33
CA TRP A 79 9.10 -23.17 1.54
C TRP A 79 9.59 -22.58 0.22
N ILE A 80 9.96 -21.31 0.22
CA ILE A 80 10.51 -20.62 -0.94
C ILE A 80 11.99 -20.37 -0.71
N PHE A 81 12.81 -20.80 -1.64
CA PHE A 81 14.25 -20.53 -1.71
C PHE A 81 14.50 -19.56 -2.85
N TYR A 82 15.37 -18.58 -2.64
CA TYR A 82 15.70 -17.61 -3.68
C TYR A 82 17.13 -17.09 -3.52
N GLN A 83 17.75 -16.70 -4.63
CA GLN A 83 19.07 -16.05 -4.64
C GLN A 83 19.28 -15.26 -5.92
N ALA A 84 20.24 -14.33 -5.92
CA ALA A 84 20.66 -13.63 -7.12
C ALA A 84 21.31 -14.62 -8.11
N GLY A 85 20.97 -14.46 -9.40
CA GLY A 85 21.39 -15.33 -10.49
C GLY A 85 20.24 -16.12 -11.09
N SER A 86 20.55 -16.95 -12.09
CA SER A 86 19.55 -17.73 -12.85
C SER A 86 19.24 -19.11 -12.26
N THR A 87 19.90 -19.50 -11.18
CA THR A 87 19.73 -20.82 -10.54
C THR A 87 19.67 -20.69 -9.01
N VAL A 88 18.91 -21.59 -8.37
CA VAL A 88 18.87 -21.74 -6.93
C VAL A 88 18.69 -23.21 -6.58
N THR A 89 19.42 -23.69 -5.59
CA THR A 89 19.33 -25.07 -5.11
C THR A 89 18.73 -25.06 -3.70
N PRO A 90 17.60 -25.74 -3.46
CA PRO A 90 17.08 -25.94 -2.12
C PRO A 90 18.15 -26.59 -1.23
N ALA A 91 18.21 -26.20 0.03
CA ALA A 91 19.18 -26.67 1.01
C ALA A 91 20.66 -26.27 0.77
N GLY A 92 20.94 -25.37 -0.15
CA GLY A 92 22.28 -24.74 -0.27
C GLY A 92 22.62 -23.94 1.00
N SER A 93 23.89 -24.02 1.46
CA SER A 93 24.34 -23.19 2.58
C SER A 93 24.24 -21.70 2.21
N GLY A 94 23.57 -20.91 3.05
CA GLY A 94 23.45 -19.47 2.85
C GLY A 94 22.35 -19.02 1.87
N VAL A 95 21.54 -19.94 1.32
CA VAL A 95 20.40 -19.59 0.47
C VAL A 95 19.26 -19.01 1.34
N PRO A 96 18.78 -17.79 1.08
CA PRO A 96 17.63 -17.25 1.78
C PRO A 96 16.40 -18.15 1.65
N LEU A 97 15.72 -18.38 2.77
CA LEU A 97 14.59 -19.29 2.89
C LEU A 97 13.40 -18.61 3.56
N ILE A 98 12.25 -18.64 2.92
CA ILE A 98 10.97 -18.26 3.51
C ILE A 98 10.23 -19.54 3.89
N ARG A 99 10.05 -19.75 5.20
CA ARG A 99 9.32 -20.90 5.75
C ARG A 99 7.84 -20.56 5.93
N SER A 100 7.00 -21.59 5.85
CA SER A 100 5.55 -21.48 6.05
C SER A 100 4.94 -20.38 5.18
N ALA A 101 5.39 -20.30 3.93
CA ALA A 101 4.90 -19.31 2.99
C ALA A 101 3.43 -19.58 2.63
N GLN A 102 2.67 -18.52 2.41
CA GLN A 102 1.32 -18.58 1.87
C GLN A 102 1.29 -17.86 0.53
N SER A 103 0.52 -18.39 -0.42
CA SER A 103 0.32 -17.78 -1.74
C SER A 103 -0.78 -16.72 -1.68
N PRO A 104 -0.54 -15.53 -2.21
CA PRO A 104 0.72 -15.03 -2.77
C PRO A 104 1.73 -14.60 -1.69
N ARG A 105 3.03 -14.61 -2.03
CA ARG A 105 4.09 -14.12 -1.17
C ARG A 105 4.92 -13.05 -1.85
N VAL A 106 5.06 -11.89 -1.21
CA VAL A 106 5.97 -10.83 -1.66
C VAL A 106 7.33 -10.99 -0.99
N ILE A 107 8.38 -10.91 -1.79
CA ILE A 107 9.77 -10.90 -1.35
C ILE A 107 10.32 -9.51 -1.62
N PHE A 108 10.59 -8.77 -0.54
CA PHE A 108 11.09 -7.40 -0.58
C PHE A 108 12.61 -7.30 -0.50
N ASN A 109 13.12 -6.08 -0.65
CA ASN A 109 14.55 -5.74 -0.53
C ASN A 109 15.42 -6.45 -1.56
N LEU A 110 14.90 -6.66 -2.75
CA LEU A 110 15.64 -7.14 -3.90
C LEU A 110 16.23 -5.96 -4.68
N SER A 111 17.41 -6.16 -5.26
CA SER A 111 18.06 -5.14 -6.07
C SER A 111 17.42 -5.07 -7.47
N ASN A 112 16.96 -3.91 -7.89
CA ASN A 112 16.50 -3.69 -9.24
C ASN A 112 17.61 -3.94 -10.27
N GLY A 113 17.24 -4.52 -11.40
CA GLY A 113 18.19 -4.91 -12.46
C GLY A 113 18.98 -6.20 -12.19
N THR A 114 18.83 -6.80 -11.00
CA THR A 114 19.47 -8.07 -10.66
C THR A 114 18.47 -9.22 -10.88
N GLU A 115 18.84 -10.20 -11.68
CA GLU A 115 18.04 -11.42 -11.83
C GLU A 115 18.10 -12.25 -10.55
N TYR A 116 16.94 -12.75 -10.12
CA TYR A 116 16.79 -13.68 -9.00
C TYR A 116 16.12 -14.96 -9.46
N ALA A 117 16.65 -16.10 -9.02
CA ALA A 117 16.04 -17.40 -9.19
C ALA A 117 15.23 -17.77 -7.96
N PHE A 118 14.10 -18.41 -8.18
CA PHE A 118 13.15 -18.87 -7.16
C PHE A 118 12.83 -20.34 -7.39
N VAL A 119 12.79 -21.13 -6.32
CA VAL A 119 12.31 -22.49 -6.32
C VAL A 119 11.52 -22.75 -5.06
N MET A 120 10.57 -23.65 -5.13
CA MET A 120 9.68 -23.96 -4.02
C MET A 120 9.59 -25.46 -3.82
N ASN A 121 9.47 -25.89 -2.58
CA ASN A 121 9.01 -27.22 -2.22
C ASN A 121 7.93 -27.14 -1.13
N ALA A 122 7.35 -28.28 -0.80
CA ALA A 122 6.37 -28.40 0.27
C ALA A 122 6.76 -29.53 1.22
N THR A 123 6.29 -29.46 2.45
CA THR A 123 6.47 -30.50 3.46
C THR A 123 5.22 -30.66 4.29
N TYR A 124 4.85 -31.89 4.59
CA TYR A 124 3.93 -32.16 5.68
C TYR A 124 4.62 -32.01 7.02
N LYS A 125 3.85 -31.73 8.07
CA LYS A 125 4.38 -31.67 9.43
C LYS A 125 5.22 -32.93 9.72
N ASP A 126 6.47 -32.72 10.19
CA ASP A 126 7.41 -33.77 10.58
C ASP A 126 7.83 -34.73 9.44
N SER A 127 7.63 -34.38 8.17
CA SER A 127 8.09 -35.15 7.01
C SER A 127 9.27 -34.46 6.31
N PRO A 128 10.08 -35.22 5.54
CA PRO A 128 11.02 -34.63 4.60
C PRO A 128 10.31 -33.73 3.58
N ALA A 129 11.04 -32.78 3.02
CA ALA A 129 10.54 -31.96 1.94
C ALA A 129 10.29 -32.80 0.68
N GLY A 130 9.21 -32.51 -0.01
CA GLY A 130 8.87 -33.09 -1.31
C GLY A 130 9.73 -32.52 -2.44
N PRO A 131 9.45 -32.93 -3.68
CA PRO A 131 10.11 -32.41 -4.86
C PRO A 131 9.99 -30.89 -4.97
N SER A 132 10.99 -30.28 -5.59
CA SER A 132 11.00 -28.83 -5.84
C SER A 132 10.37 -28.52 -7.20
N THR A 133 9.79 -27.31 -7.32
CA THR A 133 9.35 -26.77 -8.60
C THR A 133 10.52 -26.64 -9.58
N ALA A 134 10.20 -26.41 -10.86
CA ALA A 134 11.17 -25.81 -11.77
C ALA A 134 11.63 -24.44 -11.24
N VAL A 135 12.85 -24.05 -11.61
CA VAL A 135 13.36 -22.71 -11.29
C VAL A 135 12.59 -21.67 -12.09
N MET A 136 12.08 -20.66 -11.40
CA MET A 136 11.50 -19.46 -12.00
C MET A 136 12.46 -18.31 -11.77
N THR A 137 12.65 -17.45 -12.77
CA THR A 137 13.47 -16.24 -12.62
C THR A 137 12.63 -14.99 -12.75
N ALA A 138 13.04 -13.94 -12.05
CA ALA A 138 12.47 -12.61 -12.18
C ALA A 138 13.54 -11.55 -11.89
N THR A 139 13.49 -10.45 -12.63
CA THR A 139 14.40 -9.31 -12.44
C THR A 139 13.57 -8.12 -11.95
N PRO A 140 13.66 -7.76 -10.66
CA PRO A 140 13.03 -6.53 -10.16
C PRO A 140 13.44 -5.32 -11.00
N GLN A 141 12.50 -4.41 -11.24
CA GLN A 141 12.73 -3.23 -12.06
C GLN A 141 12.17 -1.99 -11.36
N LEU A 142 12.79 -0.84 -11.62
CA LEU A 142 12.27 0.44 -11.13
C LEU A 142 10.87 0.68 -11.71
N ALA A 143 9.91 0.90 -10.84
CA ALA A 143 8.57 1.30 -11.26
C ALA A 143 8.56 2.71 -11.89
N GLY A 144 7.48 3.06 -12.57
CA GLY A 144 7.26 4.39 -13.12
C GLY A 144 7.55 4.54 -14.62
N ALA A 145 8.15 3.53 -15.25
CA ALA A 145 8.45 3.57 -16.70
C ALA A 145 7.33 2.96 -17.56
N THR A 146 6.44 2.17 -17.01
CA THR A 146 5.30 1.58 -17.74
C THR A 146 4.01 1.85 -16.97
N TRP A 147 3.06 2.50 -17.63
CA TRP A 147 1.80 2.92 -17.03
C TRP A 147 0.61 2.21 -17.66
N ILE A 148 -0.33 1.81 -16.82
CA ILE A 148 -1.61 1.20 -17.21
C ILE A 148 -2.71 2.11 -16.71
N ALA A 149 -3.50 2.66 -17.63
CA ALA A 149 -4.69 3.42 -17.28
C ALA A 149 -5.81 2.48 -16.84
N GLY A 150 -6.48 2.85 -15.76
CA GLY A 150 -7.66 2.16 -15.26
C GLY A 150 -8.96 2.70 -15.87
N THR A 151 -10.08 2.05 -15.53
CA THR A 151 -11.42 2.55 -15.87
C THR A 151 -11.74 3.77 -14.99
N ALA A 152 -12.43 4.77 -15.57
CA ALA A 152 -12.80 5.98 -14.86
C ALA A 152 -13.67 5.69 -13.63
N LEU A 153 -13.36 6.31 -12.51
CA LEU A 153 -14.07 6.12 -11.24
C LEU A 153 -15.30 7.03 -11.17
N GLY A 154 -16.42 6.45 -10.73
CA GLY A 154 -17.69 7.16 -10.50
C GLY A 154 -18.62 7.20 -11.70
N THR A 155 -19.92 7.46 -11.42
CA THR A 155 -20.96 7.58 -12.44
C THR A 155 -21.94 8.69 -12.02
N PRO A 156 -21.89 9.91 -12.61
CA PRO A 156 -20.88 10.38 -13.58
C PRO A 156 -19.49 10.53 -12.94
N PRO A 157 -18.41 10.35 -13.72
CA PRO A 157 -17.07 10.49 -13.19
C PRO A 157 -16.75 11.94 -12.82
N GLN A 158 -16.11 12.13 -11.68
CA GLN A 158 -15.71 13.44 -11.14
C GLN A 158 -14.19 13.59 -11.17
N ASN A 159 -13.70 14.83 -11.13
CA ASN A 159 -12.26 15.04 -10.98
C ASN A 159 -11.79 14.55 -9.61
N LEU A 160 -10.70 13.82 -9.61
CA LEU A 160 -10.01 13.38 -8.39
C LEU A 160 -8.80 14.29 -8.15
N ASN A 161 -8.76 14.90 -6.97
CA ASN A 161 -7.80 15.95 -6.61
C ASN A 161 -6.73 15.45 -5.61
N GLY A 162 -6.99 14.36 -4.92
CA GLY A 162 -6.11 13.79 -3.91
C GLY A 162 -6.19 12.28 -3.84
N ILE A 163 -5.09 11.65 -3.43
CA ILE A 163 -5.01 10.21 -3.14
C ILE A 163 -4.02 9.99 -1.99
N ALA A 164 -4.35 9.08 -1.08
CA ALA A 164 -3.48 8.66 0.02
C ALA A 164 -3.59 7.17 0.29
N LEU A 165 -2.50 6.58 0.79
CA LEU A 165 -2.44 5.21 1.28
C LEU A 165 -2.39 5.20 2.80
N GLY A 166 -3.29 4.45 3.45
CA GLY A 166 -3.30 4.20 4.89
C GLY A 166 -3.43 2.71 5.17
N GLY A 167 -2.35 2.07 5.61
CA GLY A 167 -2.28 0.62 5.72
C GLY A 167 -2.48 -0.07 4.36
N ALA A 168 -3.51 -0.89 4.22
CA ALA A 168 -3.88 -1.52 2.95
C ALA A 168 -5.00 -0.76 2.20
N ARG A 169 -5.37 0.45 2.66
CA ARG A 169 -6.45 1.25 2.10
C ARG A 169 -5.91 2.39 1.26
N LEU A 170 -6.39 2.50 0.05
CA LEU A 170 -6.23 3.67 -0.81
C LEU A 170 -7.50 4.49 -0.75
N VAL A 171 -7.36 5.79 -0.56
CA VAL A 171 -8.50 6.71 -0.58
C VAL A 171 -8.21 7.82 -1.58
N ALA A 172 -9.07 7.96 -2.57
CA ALA A 172 -9.05 9.07 -3.53
C ALA A 172 -10.22 10.01 -3.26
N VAL A 173 -9.97 11.32 -3.32
CA VAL A 173 -10.97 12.36 -3.06
C VAL A 173 -11.02 13.35 -4.20
N GLY A 174 -12.19 13.96 -4.42
CA GLY A 174 -12.36 14.84 -5.55
C GLY A 174 -13.56 15.79 -5.46
N ASP A 175 -13.96 16.30 -6.64
CA ASP A 175 -15.05 17.24 -6.78
C ASP A 175 -16.39 16.60 -6.39
N ALA A 176 -17.38 17.45 -6.06
CA ALA A 176 -18.71 17.05 -5.59
C ALA A 176 -18.65 16.06 -4.40
N ALA A 177 -17.71 16.28 -3.48
CA ALA A 177 -17.50 15.45 -2.29
C ALA A 177 -17.22 13.95 -2.60
N SER A 178 -16.69 13.66 -3.79
CA SER A 178 -16.40 12.29 -4.20
C SER A 178 -15.29 11.68 -3.37
N ILE A 179 -15.56 10.51 -2.79
CA ILE A 179 -14.56 9.68 -2.09
C ILE A 179 -14.66 8.27 -2.64
N PHE A 180 -13.52 7.72 -3.06
CA PHE A 180 -13.37 6.35 -3.48
C PHE A 180 -12.36 5.66 -2.58
N THR A 181 -12.75 4.51 -2.03
CA THR A 181 -11.86 3.69 -1.22
C THR A 181 -11.47 2.45 -2.02
N GLY A 182 -10.17 2.23 -2.14
CA GLY A 182 -9.59 1.06 -2.76
C GLY A 182 -8.90 0.17 -1.74
N ILE A 183 -8.75 -1.10 -2.07
CA ILE A 183 -7.92 -2.04 -1.33
C ILE A 183 -6.66 -2.26 -2.15
N TYR A 184 -5.52 -1.96 -1.55
CA TYR A 184 -4.22 -2.28 -2.08
C TYR A 184 -3.81 -3.67 -1.61
N SER A 185 -3.57 -4.59 -2.53
CA SER A 185 -3.20 -5.96 -2.18
C SER A 185 -2.26 -6.54 -3.23
N TYR A 186 -1.28 -7.30 -2.77
CA TYR A 186 -0.47 -8.18 -3.63
C TYR A 186 -1.19 -9.50 -3.95
N ALA A 187 -2.25 -9.83 -3.24
CA ALA A 187 -3.08 -11.00 -3.53
C ALA A 187 -4.10 -10.64 -4.61
N ASN A 188 -4.20 -11.46 -5.65
CA ASN A 188 -5.42 -11.50 -6.46
C ASN A 188 -6.50 -12.12 -5.58
N PRO A 189 -7.50 -11.39 -5.11
CA PRO A 189 -8.59 -12.02 -4.41
C PRO A 189 -9.33 -12.94 -5.39
N THR A 190 -9.69 -14.13 -4.93
CA THR A 190 -10.60 -14.98 -5.67
C THR A 190 -11.96 -14.32 -5.80
N PRO A 191 -12.56 -14.25 -7.00
CA PRO A 191 -13.95 -13.81 -7.14
C PRO A 191 -14.91 -14.73 -6.36
N PRO A 192 -15.99 -14.19 -5.77
CA PRO A 192 -16.45 -12.82 -5.93
C PRO A 192 -15.77 -11.88 -4.93
N GLY A 193 -15.22 -10.76 -5.45
CA GLY A 193 -14.84 -9.64 -4.62
C GLY A 193 -16.02 -9.07 -3.84
N PRO A 194 -15.80 -8.19 -2.87
CA PRO A 194 -16.88 -7.55 -2.12
C PRO A 194 -17.85 -6.83 -3.07
N PRO A 195 -19.15 -6.78 -2.74
CA PRO A 195 -20.13 -6.06 -3.54
C PRO A 195 -19.70 -4.61 -3.80
N GLY A 196 -19.79 -4.15 -5.05
CA GLY A 196 -19.43 -2.78 -5.43
C GLY A 196 -17.99 -2.59 -5.95
N VAL A 197 -17.25 -3.66 -6.19
CA VAL A 197 -15.93 -3.56 -6.87
C VAL A 197 -16.12 -3.08 -8.30
N VAL A 198 -15.45 -1.99 -8.64
CA VAL A 198 -15.62 -1.29 -9.93
C VAL A 198 -14.55 -1.71 -10.94
N GLU A 199 -13.36 -2.12 -10.49
CA GLU A 199 -12.25 -2.45 -11.40
C GLU A 199 -11.19 -3.37 -10.79
N TRP A 200 -10.53 -4.13 -11.67
CA TRP A 200 -9.38 -4.98 -11.39
C TRP A 200 -8.14 -4.45 -12.10
N LEU A 201 -7.09 -4.17 -11.36
CA LEU A 201 -5.77 -3.94 -11.92
C LEU A 201 -4.88 -5.17 -11.68
N PRO A 202 -3.96 -5.52 -12.60
CA PRO A 202 -3.07 -6.65 -12.38
C PRO A 202 -2.17 -6.45 -11.17
N ALA A 203 -1.81 -7.50 -10.47
CA ALA A 203 -1.05 -7.47 -9.22
C ALA A 203 0.31 -6.72 -9.32
N PRO A 204 0.69 -5.90 -8.29
CA PRO A 204 -0.13 -5.56 -7.15
C PRO A 204 -1.44 -4.93 -7.61
N SER A 205 -2.56 -5.34 -7.03
CA SER A 205 -3.87 -4.94 -7.52
C SER A 205 -4.50 -3.91 -6.59
N VAL A 206 -5.20 -2.95 -7.20
CA VAL A 206 -6.06 -2.01 -6.51
C VAL A 206 -7.49 -2.26 -6.89
N TRP A 207 -8.33 -2.32 -5.88
CA TRP A 207 -9.75 -2.55 -6.03
C TRP A 207 -10.46 -1.31 -5.53
N TRP A 208 -11.06 -0.59 -6.45
CA TRP A 208 -11.84 0.57 -6.09
C TRP A 208 -13.27 0.17 -5.72
N LEU A 209 -13.74 0.69 -4.60
CA LEU A 209 -15.13 0.60 -4.16
C LEU A 209 -15.75 1.97 -4.29
N SER A 210 -16.91 2.10 -4.95
CA SER A 210 -17.60 3.38 -4.95
C SER A 210 -18.13 3.67 -3.56
N GLN A 211 -17.88 4.90 -3.10
CA GLN A 211 -18.35 5.36 -1.80
C GLN A 211 -19.69 6.08 -1.96
N THR A 212 -20.74 5.54 -1.36
CA THR A 212 -22.08 6.17 -1.33
C THR A 212 -22.44 6.75 0.02
N THR A 213 -21.47 7.08 0.86
CA THR A 213 -21.74 7.50 2.23
C THR A 213 -22.08 8.98 2.32
N SER A 214 -22.94 9.31 3.25
CA SER A 214 -23.18 10.70 3.68
C SER A 214 -21.91 11.25 4.30
N ILE A 215 -21.26 12.18 3.60
CA ILE A 215 -20.21 13.00 4.17
C ILE A 215 -20.87 14.04 5.06
N PRO A 216 -20.35 14.32 6.27
CA PRO A 216 -20.87 15.43 7.09
C PRO A 216 -20.88 16.72 6.27
N ALA A 217 -21.97 17.50 6.38
CA ALA A 217 -22.07 18.78 5.66
C ALA A 217 -20.82 19.65 5.91
N PRO A 218 -20.37 20.38 4.88
CA PRO A 218 -21.11 20.80 3.70
C PRO A 218 -21.07 19.77 2.55
N ALA A 219 -22.21 19.28 2.19
CA ALA A 219 -22.44 18.06 1.41
C ALA A 219 -22.07 18.12 -0.09
N ASN A 220 -21.60 19.22 -0.66
CA ASN A 220 -21.31 19.36 -2.09
C ASN A 220 -20.00 20.10 -2.38
N GLN A 221 -19.04 19.99 -1.49
CA GLN A 221 -17.76 20.69 -1.62
C GLN A 221 -16.73 19.90 -2.39
N ASN A 222 -15.86 20.63 -3.08
CA ASN A 222 -14.70 20.02 -3.74
C ASN A 222 -13.66 19.66 -2.70
N LEU A 223 -13.36 18.37 -2.57
CA LEU A 223 -12.28 17.88 -1.72
C LEU A 223 -10.96 18.07 -2.47
N LYS A 224 -10.02 18.77 -1.85
CA LYS A 224 -8.80 19.25 -2.52
C LYS A 224 -7.58 18.41 -2.24
N ALA A 225 -7.44 17.93 -1.01
CA ALA A 225 -6.28 17.16 -0.61
C ALA A 225 -6.64 16.12 0.44
N ILE A 226 -5.86 15.06 0.50
CA ILE A 226 -5.94 14.01 1.50
C ILE A 226 -4.53 13.60 1.93
N ILE A 227 -4.37 13.36 3.23
CA ILE A 227 -3.16 12.78 3.81
C ILE A 227 -3.55 11.63 4.74
N PHE A 228 -2.60 10.75 5.07
CA PHE A 228 -2.74 9.75 6.11
C PHE A 228 -1.75 10.04 7.25
N THR A 229 -2.25 10.07 8.48
CA THR A 229 -1.46 10.48 9.67
C THR A 229 -0.70 9.32 10.33
N GLY A 230 -0.83 8.11 9.81
CA GLY A 230 -0.42 6.88 10.49
C GLY A 230 -1.55 6.21 11.28
N ALA A 231 -2.61 6.96 11.60
CA ALA A 231 -3.78 6.47 12.33
C ALA A 231 -5.11 6.69 11.59
N GLN A 232 -5.22 7.80 10.85
CA GLN A 232 -6.45 8.20 10.16
C GLN A 232 -6.14 9.00 8.90
N PHE A 233 -7.07 8.99 7.97
CA PHE A 233 -7.08 9.91 6.84
C PHE A 233 -7.59 11.28 7.27
N VAL A 234 -7.02 12.33 6.70
CA VAL A 234 -7.45 13.71 6.87
C VAL A 234 -7.70 14.31 5.50
N VAL A 235 -8.88 14.82 5.25
CA VAL A 235 -9.32 15.42 3.99
C VAL A 235 -9.55 16.91 4.19
N LEU A 236 -9.00 17.72 3.30
CA LEU A 236 -9.24 19.14 3.23
C LEU A 236 -10.17 19.46 2.08
N ALA A 237 -11.28 20.18 2.37
CA ALA A 237 -12.21 20.69 1.38
C ALA A 237 -11.92 22.16 1.01
N ALA A 238 -12.38 22.59 -0.15
CA ALA A 238 -12.15 23.93 -0.68
C ALA A 238 -12.71 25.06 0.21
N ASP A 239 -13.76 24.78 0.98
CA ASP A 239 -14.39 25.72 1.92
C ASP A 239 -13.66 25.79 3.29
N GLY A 240 -12.64 25.00 3.48
CA GLY A 240 -11.90 24.91 4.73
C GLY A 240 -12.34 23.78 5.67
N SER A 241 -13.40 23.05 5.33
CA SER A 241 -13.81 21.87 6.14
C SER A 241 -12.70 20.82 6.16
N VAL A 242 -12.44 20.28 7.35
CA VAL A 242 -11.47 19.22 7.60
C VAL A 242 -12.22 17.98 8.06
N LEU A 243 -12.18 16.92 7.25
CA LEU A 243 -12.81 15.64 7.56
C LEU A 243 -11.75 14.64 8.02
N THR A 244 -12.12 13.76 8.94
CA THR A 244 -11.27 12.65 9.38
C THR A 244 -12.00 11.32 9.28
N GLY A 245 -11.27 10.26 8.97
CA GLY A 245 -11.80 8.89 8.88
C GLY A 245 -10.70 7.85 9.06
N ALA A 246 -10.89 6.90 9.98
CA ALA A 246 -9.87 5.89 10.27
C ALA A 246 -9.84 4.77 9.21
N ASP A 247 -10.98 4.46 8.61
CA ASP A 247 -11.18 3.30 7.74
C ASP A 247 -11.31 3.65 6.25
N GLY A 248 -11.37 4.95 5.91
CA GLY A 248 -11.64 5.44 4.57
C GLY A 248 -13.11 5.36 4.13
N PHE A 249 -14.00 4.85 4.99
CA PHE A 249 -15.44 4.69 4.71
C PHE A 249 -16.30 5.62 5.56
N THR A 250 -15.96 5.77 6.83
CA THR A 250 -16.71 6.59 7.79
C THR A 250 -15.97 7.89 8.03
N TRP A 251 -16.65 9.01 7.84
CA TRP A 251 -16.06 10.34 7.92
C TRP A 251 -16.77 11.21 8.96
N THR A 252 -15.98 12.02 9.67
CA THR A 252 -16.46 13.01 10.63
C THR A 252 -15.84 14.37 10.33
N LEU A 253 -16.59 15.44 10.58
CA LEU A 253 -16.05 16.79 10.54
C LEU A 253 -15.22 17.02 11.81
N ALA A 254 -13.91 17.20 11.65
CA ALA A 254 -13.01 17.47 12.76
C ALA A 254 -12.98 18.96 13.11
N GLY A 255 -12.94 19.83 12.10
CA GLY A 255 -12.86 21.27 12.27
C GLY A 255 -13.03 22.02 10.96
N THR A 256 -12.85 23.32 11.01
CA THR A 256 -12.91 24.19 9.82
C THR A 256 -11.75 25.19 9.87
N VAL A 257 -10.96 25.22 8.80
CA VAL A 257 -9.93 26.24 8.62
C VAL A 257 -10.61 27.57 8.31
N PRO A 258 -10.30 28.66 9.02
CA PRO A 258 -10.95 29.96 8.84
C PRO A 258 -10.50 30.66 7.55
N ALA A 259 -10.73 30.04 6.40
CA ALA A 259 -10.24 30.50 5.10
C ALA A 259 -11.07 31.63 4.45
N GLY A 260 -12.23 31.98 5.02
CA GLY A 260 -13.03 33.11 4.55
C GLY A 260 -13.47 33.02 3.08
N GLY A 261 -13.78 31.81 2.57
CA GLY A 261 -14.22 31.58 1.20
C GLY A 261 -13.11 31.57 0.14
N ALA A 262 -11.85 31.74 0.53
CA ALA A 262 -10.71 31.56 -0.37
C ALA A 262 -10.37 30.06 -0.49
N GLY A 263 -10.15 29.57 -1.72
CA GLY A 263 -9.87 28.15 -1.97
C GLY A 263 -8.61 27.66 -1.26
N LEU A 264 -8.74 26.64 -0.45
CA LEU A 264 -7.63 25.87 0.06
C LEU A 264 -7.26 24.79 -0.96
N ASN A 265 -5.96 24.55 -1.14
CA ASN A 265 -5.44 23.70 -2.20
C ASN A 265 -4.65 22.50 -1.68
N GLY A 266 -3.98 22.63 -0.53
CA GLY A 266 -3.08 21.59 -0.03
C GLY A 266 -3.04 21.51 1.48
N ILE A 267 -2.76 20.33 2.00
CA ILE A 267 -2.51 20.04 3.42
C ILE A 267 -1.29 19.13 3.56
N ALA A 268 -0.48 19.37 4.57
CA ALA A 268 0.64 18.52 4.96
C ALA A 268 0.65 18.28 6.46
N LEU A 269 1.18 17.14 6.88
CA LEU A 269 1.49 16.82 8.27
C LEU A 269 2.99 16.75 8.44
N GLY A 270 3.52 17.46 9.41
CA GLY A 270 4.91 17.37 9.86
C GLY A 270 5.01 16.99 11.33
N THR A 271 6.21 16.61 11.75
CA THR A 271 6.56 16.41 13.16
C THR A 271 7.60 17.44 13.54
N VAL A 272 7.21 18.39 14.40
CA VAL A 272 8.06 19.46 14.87
C VAL A 272 8.29 19.27 16.37
N SER A 273 9.56 19.14 16.77
CA SER A 273 9.93 18.87 18.17
C SER A 273 9.17 17.68 18.80
N GLY A 274 8.83 16.65 17.98
CA GLY A 274 8.12 15.46 18.42
C GLY A 274 6.60 15.57 18.43
N PHE A 275 6.02 16.72 18.03
CA PHE A 275 4.57 16.95 17.99
C PHE A 275 4.05 17.07 16.56
N PRO A 276 2.82 16.61 16.27
CA PRO A 276 2.22 16.78 14.97
C PRO A 276 1.88 18.25 14.72
N VAL A 277 2.21 18.74 13.54
CA VAL A 277 1.82 20.05 13.02
C VAL A 277 1.20 19.86 11.64
N TYR A 278 -0.04 20.26 11.48
CA TYR A 278 -0.74 20.28 10.21
C TYR A 278 -0.64 21.68 9.62
N VAL A 279 -0.35 21.76 8.33
CA VAL A 279 -0.27 23.01 7.59
C VAL A 279 -1.19 22.92 6.38
N ALA A 280 -2.11 23.89 6.24
CA ALA A 280 -2.97 24.05 5.07
C ALA A 280 -2.60 25.34 4.32
N VAL A 281 -2.57 25.26 2.98
CA VAL A 281 -2.23 26.40 2.11
C VAL A 281 -3.29 26.63 1.05
N GLY A 282 -3.42 27.88 0.57
CA GLY A 282 -4.44 28.21 -0.40
C GLY A 282 -4.24 29.53 -1.11
N SER A 283 -5.30 30.02 -1.75
CA SER A 283 -5.31 31.24 -2.55
C SER A 283 -4.98 32.48 -1.75
N GLY A 284 -4.34 33.44 -2.39
CA GLY A 284 -3.93 34.71 -1.78
C GLY A 284 -2.84 34.57 -0.75
N GLY A 285 -1.96 33.58 -0.89
CA GLY A 285 -0.82 33.32 0.01
C GLY A 285 -1.22 32.84 1.40
N ARG A 286 -2.44 32.38 1.59
CA ARG A 286 -2.91 31.95 2.91
C ARG A 286 -2.24 30.69 3.37
N ILE A 287 -1.80 30.72 4.63
CA ILE A 287 -1.23 29.58 5.34
C ILE A 287 -1.89 29.48 6.71
N PHE A 288 -2.34 28.30 7.06
CA PHE A 288 -2.90 27.99 8.37
C PHE A 288 -2.17 26.77 8.96
N TRP A 289 -2.06 26.74 10.27
CA TRP A 289 -1.50 25.61 10.99
C TRP A 289 -2.38 25.17 12.17
N SER A 290 -2.29 23.91 12.52
CA SER A 290 -3.01 23.28 13.64
C SER A 290 -2.18 22.15 14.24
N THR A 291 -2.40 21.84 15.51
CA THR A 291 -1.82 20.65 16.17
C THR A 291 -2.87 19.58 16.46
N ASP A 292 -4.17 19.90 16.28
CA ASP A 292 -5.31 19.07 16.70
C ASP A 292 -6.37 18.88 15.60
N LEU A 293 -6.23 19.52 14.43
CA LEU A 293 -7.20 19.56 13.32
C LEU A 293 -8.49 20.32 13.63
N VAL A 294 -8.67 20.82 14.86
CA VAL A 294 -9.86 21.54 15.33
C VAL A 294 -9.61 23.04 15.34
N THR A 295 -8.53 23.43 16.00
CA THR A 295 -8.13 24.83 16.14
C THR A 295 -7.08 25.18 15.08
N TRP A 296 -7.42 26.09 14.19
CA TRP A 296 -6.53 26.54 13.13
C TRP A 296 -6.11 27.99 13.32
N ASN A 297 -4.82 28.24 13.21
CA ASN A 297 -4.20 29.55 13.37
C ASN A 297 -3.63 30.02 12.05
N ALA A 298 -3.80 31.29 11.71
CA ALA A 298 -3.16 31.86 10.54
C ALA A 298 -1.66 32.06 10.78
N ALA A 299 -0.84 31.66 9.80
CA ALA A 299 0.59 32.00 9.74
C ALA A 299 0.81 33.20 8.83
N ALA A 300 1.81 34.02 9.14
CA ALA A 300 2.22 35.09 8.24
C ALA A 300 2.96 34.48 7.03
N SER A 301 2.31 34.50 5.87
CA SER A 301 2.98 34.24 4.61
C SER A 301 3.69 35.52 4.12
N THR A 302 4.80 35.35 3.42
CA THR A 302 5.52 36.47 2.84
C THR A 302 5.08 36.81 1.42
N THR A 303 3.90 36.29 0.99
CA THR A 303 3.37 36.43 -0.38
C THR A 303 1.87 36.64 -0.39
N ALA A 304 1.37 37.25 -1.46
CA ALA A 304 -0.06 37.26 -1.80
C ALA A 304 -0.40 36.30 -2.96
N GLU A 305 0.59 35.58 -3.47
CA GLU A 305 0.41 34.62 -4.56
C GLU A 305 -0.31 33.36 -4.10
N ASP A 306 -1.10 32.75 -4.99
CA ASP A 306 -1.79 31.51 -4.70
C ASP A 306 -0.79 30.39 -4.42
N LEU A 307 -0.98 29.67 -3.32
CA LEU A 307 -0.22 28.47 -2.95
C LEU A 307 -1.00 27.23 -3.38
N PHE A 308 -0.36 26.35 -4.15
CA PHE A 308 -0.99 25.16 -4.75
C PHE A 308 -0.63 23.88 -4.01
N GLY A 309 0.56 23.80 -3.42
CA GLY A 309 1.04 22.62 -2.74
C GLY A 309 1.86 22.92 -1.50
N VAL A 310 1.84 22.01 -0.55
CA VAL A 310 2.68 22.02 0.66
C VAL A 310 3.10 20.59 0.99
N ALA A 311 4.35 20.41 1.42
CA ALA A 311 4.88 19.14 1.88
C ALA A 311 5.77 19.34 3.11
N PHE A 312 5.83 18.35 4.00
CA PHE A 312 6.82 18.28 5.06
C PHE A 312 7.97 17.40 4.61
N LEU A 313 9.15 17.98 4.51
CA LEU A 313 10.36 17.40 3.95
C LEU A 313 11.48 17.47 5.00
N PRO A 314 12.68 16.90 4.79
CA PRO A 314 13.75 16.89 5.80
C PRO A 314 14.17 18.26 6.33
N SER A 315 14.01 19.33 5.54
CA SER A 315 14.28 20.70 5.94
C SER A 315 13.13 21.39 6.68
N GLY A 316 11.97 20.74 6.85
CA GLY A 316 10.72 21.32 7.33
C GLY A 316 9.64 21.39 6.26
N PHE A 317 8.69 22.31 6.43
CA PHE A 317 7.64 22.53 5.44
C PHE A 317 8.15 23.33 4.24
N VAL A 318 7.71 22.93 3.06
CA VAL A 318 7.95 23.65 1.80
C VAL A 318 6.59 23.88 1.13
N ALA A 319 6.24 25.13 0.82
CA ALA A 319 5.05 25.47 0.08
C ALA A 319 5.42 26.08 -1.28
N VAL A 320 4.64 25.74 -2.32
CA VAL A 320 4.87 26.17 -3.69
C VAL A 320 3.60 26.77 -4.29
N GLY A 321 3.73 27.69 -5.25
CA GLY A 321 2.59 28.43 -5.76
C GLY A 321 2.79 29.13 -7.10
N ALA A 322 1.90 30.09 -7.37
CA ALA A 322 1.90 30.92 -8.57
C ALA A 322 3.20 31.72 -8.70
N ASN A 323 3.52 32.14 -9.92
CA ASN A 323 4.65 33.02 -10.24
C ASN A 323 5.99 32.54 -9.66
N GLY A 324 6.21 31.21 -9.61
CA GLY A 324 7.42 30.60 -9.04
C GLY A 324 7.55 30.75 -7.53
N THR A 325 6.45 31.06 -6.83
CA THR A 325 6.47 31.20 -5.36
C THR A 325 6.95 29.92 -4.70
N LEU A 326 7.91 30.05 -3.80
CA LEU A 326 8.48 29.00 -2.99
C LEU A 326 8.77 29.53 -1.59
N LEU A 327 8.17 28.90 -0.58
CA LEU A 327 8.33 29.29 0.82
C LEU A 327 8.83 28.09 1.62
N THR A 328 9.66 28.33 2.62
CA THR A 328 10.13 27.31 3.56
C THR A 328 9.83 27.69 5.00
N SER A 329 9.56 26.70 5.83
CA SER A 329 9.32 26.88 7.27
C SER A 329 9.82 25.67 8.07
N PRO A 330 10.63 25.83 9.12
CA PRO A 330 11.06 24.74 9.96
C PRO A 330 9.92 24.22 10.87
N ASP A 331 8.91 25.04 11.16
CA ASP A 331 7.91 24.82 12.20
C ASP A 331 6.45 24.95 11.73
N GLY A 332 6.22 25.35 10.47
CA GLY A 332 4.88 25.58 9.91
C GLY A 332 4.24 26.91 10.30
N THR A 333 4.89 27.70 11.17
CA THR A 333 4.37 28.98 11.67
C THR A 333 5.12 30.18 11.11
N ASN A 334 6.43 30.07 10.95
CA ASN A 334 7.32 31.11 10.44
C ASN A 334 7.81 30.73 9.04
N TRP A 335 7.48 31.56 8.04
CA TRP A 335 7.74 31.25 6.64
C TRP A 335 8.75 32.24 6.03
N THR A 336 9.65 31.69 5.21
CA THR A 336 10.69 32.47 4.51
C THR A 336 10.55 32.20 3.01
N ALA A 337 10.53 33.28 2.22
CA ALA A 337 10.52 33.18 0.76
C ALA A 337 11.90 32.77 0.25
N GLN A 338 11.90 31.85 -0.72
CA GLN A 338 13.08 31.40 -1.44
C GLN A 338 13.00 31.81 -2.92
N VAL A 339 14.15 32.01 -3.54
CA VAL A 339 14.22 32.28 -4.98
C VAL A 339 14.19 30.98 -5.75
N SER A 340 13.11 30.72 -6.48
CA SER A 340 12.95 29.51 -7.28
C SER A 340 13.70 29.52 -8.61
N GLY A 341 14.08 30.70 -9.10
CA GLY A 341 14.70 30.89 -10.42
C GLY A 341 13.73 30.76 -11.61
N THR A 342 12.42 30.69 -11.37
CA THR A 342 11.39 30.64 -12.41
C THR A 342 10.24 31.58 -12.10
N GLY A 343 9.57 32.08 -13.16
CA GLY A 343 8.28 32.78 -13.04
C GLY A 343 7.05 31.89 -13.31
N SER A 344 7.27 30.60 -13.64
CA SER A 344 6.18 29.67 -13.87
C SER A 344 5.59 29.18 -12.55
N ALA A 345 4.30 28.85 -12.55
CA ALA A 345 3.65 28.28 -11.38
C ALA A 345 4.28 26.93 -10.98
N LEU A 346 4.55 26.78 -9.70
CA LEU A 346 4.98 25.54 -9.06
C LEU A 346 3.79 24.90 -8.35
N ARG A 347 3.53 23.62 -8.58
CA ARG A 347 2.30 22.94 -8.13
C ARG A 347 2.53 21.90 -7.05
N SER A 348 3.69 21.25 -7.05
CA SER A 348 4.01 20.19 -6.09
C SER A 348 5.50 20.13 -5.84
N VAL A 349 5.88 19.66 -4.65
CA VAL A 349 7.28 19.50 -4.24
C VAL A 349 7.47 18.16 -3.55
N ALA A 350 8.61 17.51 -3.82
CA ALA A 350 9.01 16.24 -3.20
C ALA A 350 10.49 16.27 -2.84
N PHE A 351 10.89 15.38 -1.94
CA PHE A 351 12.28 15.09 -1.63
C PHE A 351 12.59 13.63 -1.94
N GLY A 352 13.75 13.39 -2.53
CA GLY A 352 14.21 12.06 -2.86
C GLY A 352 15.67 11.84 -2.49
N LEU A 353 16.00 10.59 -2.17
CA LEU A 353 17.34 10.12 -1.92
C LEU A 353 17.74 9.13 -3.02
N SER A 354 18.42 9.62 -4.04
CA SER A 354 18.96 8.78 -5.11
C SER A 354 20.33 8.22 -4.71
N LEU A 355 20.52 6.92 -4.90
CA LEU A 355 21.83 6.28 -4.67
C LEU A 355 22.92 6.80 -5.62
N ALA A 356 22.53 7.26 -6.83
CA ALA A 356 23.45 7.75 -7.85
C ALA A 356 23.75 9.26 -7.72
N ALA A 357 22.78 10.06 -7.24
CA ALA A 357 22.85 11.54 -7.28
C ALA A 357 22.73 12.22 -5.91
N GLY A 358 22.62 11.43 -4.83
CA GLY A 358 22.41 11.95 -3.48
C GLY A 358 21.00 12.46 -3.23
N SER A 359 20.84 13.27 -2.18
CA SER A 359 19.54 13.82 -1.79
C SER A 359 19.18 15.05 -2.63
N ARG A 360 17.89 15.18 -3.01
CA ARG A 360 17.41 16.29 -3.81
C ARG A 360 15.95 16.63 -3.51
N TYR A 361 15.68 17.92 -3.43
CA TYR A 361 14.35 18.49 -3.48
C TYR A 361 14.00 18.78 -4.94
N VAL A 362 12.78 18.50 -5.34
CA VAL A 362 12.27 18.72 -6.69
C VAL A 362 10.89 19.37 -6.57
N ALA A 363 10.71 20.53 -7.20
CA ALA A 363 9.40 21.13 -7.38
C ALA A 363 9.05 21.17 -8.87
N VAL A 364 7.81 20.79 -9.19
CA VAL A 364 7.29 20.70 -10.56
C VAL A 364 6.13 21.66 -10.76
N GLY A 365 5.93 22.08 -12.01
CA GLY A 365 4.86 23.00 -12.32
C GLY A 365 4.61 23.17 -13.82
N ASP A 366 4.13 24.36 -14.21
CA ASP A 366 3.71 24.66 -15.56
C ASP A 366 4.94 24.84 -16.48
N GLY A 367 5.28 23.76 -17.23
CA GLY A 367 6.43 23.72 -18.12
C GLY A 367 7.78 23.91 -17.42
N THR A 368 7.86 23.68 -16.12
CA THR A 368 9.06 23.92 -15.33
C THR A 368 9.29 22.85 -14.27
N ILE A 369 10.56 22.61 -13.99
CA ILE A 369 11.04 21.84 -12.83
C ILE A 369 12.20 22.61 -12.22
N VAL A 370 12.18 22.78 -10.91
CA VAL A 370 13.30 23.37 -10.16
C VAL A 370 13.80 22.38 -9.10
N THR A 371 15.09 22.39 -8.85
CA THR A 371 15.73 21.47 -7.91
C THR A 371 16.61 22.18 -6.90
N SER A 372 16.78 21.56 -5.74
CA SER A 372 17.65 22.02 -4.68
C SER A 372 18.29 20.86 -3.93
N THR A 373 19.44 21.07 -3.31
CA THR A 373 20.06 20.11 -2.38
C THR A 373 19.87 20.51 -0.91
N ASP A 374 19.46 21.74 -0.64
CA ASP A 374 19.38 22.35 0.70
C ASP A 374 18.00 22.98 1.03
N ALA A 375 17.06 22.96 0.07
CA ALA A 375 15.75 23.61 0.10
C ALA A 375 15.80 25.15 0.15
N ALA A 376 16.99 25.76 0.11
CA ALA A 376 17.19 27.21 0.14
C ALA A 376 17.63 27.76 -1.23
N THR A 377 18.56 27.08 -1.88
CA THR A 377 19.07 27.45 -3.20
C THR A 377 18.42 26.57 -4.26
N TRP A 378 17.57 27.12 -5.11
CA TRP A 378 16.85 26.42 -6.14
C TRP A 378 17.35 26.78 -7.53
N THR A 379 17.41 25.79 -8.40
CA THR A 379 17.91 25.96 -9.77
C THR A 379 16.93 25.29 -10.75
N PRO A 380 16.49 26.01 -11.80
CA PRO A 380 15.71 25.40 -12.85
C PRO A 380 16.47 24.29 -13.58
N VAL A 381 15.77 23.21 -13.90
CA VAL A 381 16.31 22.13 -14.74
C VAL A 381 16.47 22.65 -16.18
N PRO A 382 17.63 22.43 -16.83
CA PRO A 382 17.93 23.04 -18.15
C PRO A 382 16.98 22.63 -19.28
N SER A 383 16.42 21.43 -19.20
CA SER A 383 15.51 20.89 -20.23
C SER A 383 14.36 20.15 -19.56
N PRO A 384 13.41 20.87 -18.93
CA PRO A 384 12.25 20.23 -18.34
C PRO A 384 11.35 19.65 -19.44
N PRO A 385 10.57 18.59 -19.14
CA PRO A 385 9.51 18.13 -20.05
C PRO A 385 8.55 19.27 -20.38
N ALA A 386 8.19 19.43 -21.63
CA ALA A 386 7.25 20.45 -22.11
C ALA A 386 5.80 20.10 -21.75
N SER A 387 5.51 19.92 -20.47
CA SER A 387 4.19 19.53 -19.95
C SER A 387 3.91 20.23 -18.63
N ASN A 388 2.63 20.56 -18.38
CA ASN A 388 2.20 21.10 -17.12
C ASN A 388 2.04 19.96 -16.09
N LEU A 389 3.01 19.86 -15.18
CA LEU A 389 3.05 18.83 -14.17
C LEU A 389 2.29 19.30 -12.91
N GLN A 390 1.39 18.45 -12.41
CA GLN A 390 0.50 18.78 -11.29
C GLN A 390 0.99 18.21 -9.95
N SER A 391 1.70 17.09 -9.97
CA SER A 391 2.12 16.39 -8.76
C SER A 391 3.43 15.68 -8.98
N VAL A 392 4.29 15.64 -7.98
CA VAL A 392 5.55 14.88 -7.95
C VAL A 392 5.67 14.11 -6.66
N VAL A 393 6.23 12.91 -6.72
CA VAL A 393 6.57 12.06 -5.59
C VAL A 393 7.91 11.38 -5.82
N PHE A 394 8.58 11.02 -4.75
CA PHE A 394 9.73 10.13 -4.78
C PHE A 394 9.36 8.79 -4.13
N GLY A 395 9.61 7.70 -4.86
CA GLY A 395 9.58 6.34 -4.37
C GLY A 395 10.99 5.74 -4.48
N SER A 396 11.22 4.94 -5.50
CA SER A 396 12.55 4.50 -5.94
C SER A 396 13.21 5.48 -6.91
N ARG A 397 12.40 6.34 -7.54
CA ARG A 397 12.78 7.46 -8.42
C ARG A 397 11.77 8.59 -8.26
N PHE A 398 12.07 9.75 -8.83
CA PHE A 398 11.07 10.81 -8.98
C PHE A 398 10.09 10.44 -10.09
N VAL A 399 8.79 10.60 -9.81
CA VAL A 399 7.71 10.49 -10.79
C VAL A 399 6.81 11.70 -10.63
N ALA A 400 6.54 12.38 -11.74
CA ALA A 400 5.62 13.50 -11.79
C ALA A 400 4.54 13.23 -12.84
N VAL A 401 3.32 13.69 -12.57
CA VAL A 401 2.17 13.52 -13.45
C VAL A 401 1.51 14.86 -13.74
N GLY A 402 0.78 14.96 -14.85
CA GLY A 402 0.22 16.24 -15.27
C GLY A 402 -0.84 16.16 -16.35
N GLN A 403 -1.01 17.27 -17.07
CA GLN A 403 -2.02 17.46 -18.09
C GLN A 403 -1.85 16.52 -19.29
N GLY A 404 -2.97 16.12 -19.91
CA GLY A 404 -2.98 15.24 -21.06
C GLY A 404 -2.42 13.84 -20.77
N GLY A 405 -2.48 13.37 -19.53
CA GLY A 405 -1.90 12.09 -19.11
C GLY A 405 -0.36 12.08 -19.08
N ALA A 406 0.27 13.25 -19.05
CA ALA A 406 1.71 13.36 -18.98
C ALA A 406 2.27 12.68 -17.72
N VAL A 407 3.34 11.90 -17.93
CA VAL A 407 4.14 11.29 -16.85
C VAL A 407 5.60 11.60 -17.14
N ALA A 408 6.28 12.24 -16.20
CA ALA A 408 7.70 12.45 -16.25
C ALA A 408 8.38 11.66 -15.12
N TYR A 409 9.52 11.02 -15.40
CA TYR A 409 10.29 10.30 -14.39
C TYR A 409 11.77 10.63 -14.48
N SER A 410 12.44 10.56 -13.33
CA SER A 410 13.87 10.87 -13.20
C SER A 410 14.51 10.09 -12.07
N ASP A 411 15.72 9.58 -12.28
CA ASP A 411 16.50 8.89 -11.25
C ASP A 411 17.33 9.86 -10.40
N ASP A 412 17.58 11.08 -10.89
CA ASP A 412 18.45 12.07 -10.26
C ASP A 412 17.77 13.41 -9.97
N GLY A 413 16.51 13.60 -10.43
CA GLY A 413 15.77 14.86 -10.31
C GLY A 413 16.20 15.95 -11.28
N ILE A 414 17.17 15.69 -12.17
CA ILE A 414 17.72 16.65 -13.14
C ILE A 414 17.39 16.20 -14.58
N ASN A 415 17.68 14.95 -14.88
CA ASN A 415 17.44 14.36 -16.18
C ASN A 415 16.07 13.66 -16.19
N TRP A 416 15.15 14.14 -17.04
CA TRP A 416 13.78 13.68 -17.05
C TRP A 416 13.40 13.04 -18.38
N SER A 417 12.69 11.93 -18.31
CA SER A 417 12.04 11.26 -19.44
C SER A 417 10.54 11.48 -19.37
N LEU A 418 9.89 11.67 -20.55
CA LEU A 418 8.47 11.93 -20.65
C LEU A 418 7.75 10.71 -21.27
N LEU A 419 6.63 10.33 -20.69
CA LEU A 419 5.70 9.32 -21.13
C LEU A 419 4.26 9.86 -21.10
N THR A 420 3.30 9.04 -21.51
CA THR A 420 1.87 9.30 -21.34
C THR A 420 1.18 8.07 -20.75
N ALA A 421 0.29 8.31 -19.78
CA ALA A 421 -0.56 7.30 -19.16
C ALA A 421 -2.04 7.61 -19.48
N GLY A 422 -2.43 7.44 -20.74
CA GLY A 422 -3.76 7.82 -21.21
C GLY A 422 -3.81 9.24 -21.77
N SER A 423 -5.01 9.84 -21.86
CA SER A 423 -5.24 11.17 -22.44
C SER A 423 -5.88 12.18 -21.47
N LEU A 424 -6.28 11.74 -20.28
CA LEU A 424 -6.90 12.59 -19.27
C LEU A 424 -5.84 13.18 -18.33
N ASP A 425 -6.09 14.37 -17.81
CA ASP A 425 -5.21 15.02 -16.85
C ASP A 425 -5.07 14.16 -15.58
N LEU A 426 -3.83 14.03 -15.11
CA LEU A 426 -3.49 13.39 -13.83
C LEU A 426 -3.13 14.48 -12.82
N ASN A 427 -3.89 14.54 -11.72
CA ASN A 427 -3.79 15.61 -10.73
C ASN A 427 -2.88 15.26 -9.55
N ARG A 428 -2.82 13.98 -9.18
CA ARG A 428 -2.01 13.49 -8.04
C ARG A 428 -1.38 12.16 -8.35
N VAL A 429 -0.15 11.99 -7.85
CA VAL A 429 0.57 10.72 -7.84
C VAL A 429 1.08 10.42 -6.44
N ILE A 430 1.04 9.16 -6.05
CA ILE A 430 1.66 8.63 -4.84
C ILE A 430 2.53 7.41 -5.18
N PHE A 431 3.50 7.13 -4.34
CA PHE A 431 4.21 5.87 -4.33
C PHE A 431 3.62 4.96 -3.24
N VAL A 432 3.27 3.75 -3.64
CA VAL A 432 2.91 2.66 -2.72
C VAL A 432 3.95 1.57 -2.87
N PRO A 433 4.17 0.69 -1.89
CA PRO A 433 5.23 -0.31 -2.00
C PRO A 433 5.20 -1.07 -3.34
N GLY A 434 6.21 -0.87 -4.18
CA GLY A 434 6.40 -1.56 -5.46
C GLY A 434 5.72 -0.95 -6.67
N MET A 435 4.97 0.17 -6.56
CA MET A 435 4.38 0.85 -7.71
C MET A 435 4.01 2.30 -7.47
N TYR A 436 3.77 3.06 -8.55
CA TYR A 436 3.16 4.38 -8.49
C TYR A 436 1.69 4.31 -8.85
N MET A 437 0.90 5.20 -8.25
CA MET A 437 -0.51 5.37 -8.57
C MET A 437 -0.83 6.83 -8.78
N ALA A 438 -1.61 7.11 -9.81
CA ALA A 438 -2.09 8.44 -10.13
C ALA A 438 -3.60 8.47 -10.26
N VAL A 439 -4.20 9.62 -9.92
CA VAL A 439 -5.62 9.93 -10.11
C VAL A 439 -5.77 11.32 -10.73
N GLY A 440 -6.90 11.58 -11.41
CA GLY A 440 -7.04 12.83 -12.11
C GLY A 440 -8.45 13.16 -12.60
N ALA A 441 -8.52 13.91 -13.71
CA ALA A 441 -9.74 14.43 -14.28
C ALA A 441 -10.70 13.31 -14.71
N ALA A 442 -11.99 13.58 -14.60
CA ALA A 442 -13.08 12.68 -14.99
C ALA A 442 -12.88 11.23 -14.47
N GLY A 443 -12.47 11.09 -13.21
CA GLY A 443 -12.25 9.79 -12.57
C GLY A 443 -11.01 9.03 -13.07
N ALA A 444 -10.13 9.68 -13.82
CA ALA A 444 -8.92 9.04 -14.33
C ALA A 444 -8.10 8.42 -13.18
N ASN A 445 -7.62 7.23 -13.41
CA ASN A 445 -6.67 6.58 -12.54
C ASN A 445 -5.66 5.76 -13.39
N ALA A 446 -4.45 5.63 -12.90
CA ALA A 446 -3.40 4.89 -13.58
C ALA A 446 -2.40 4.33 -12.57
N VAL A 447 -1.78 3.22 -12.93
CA VAL A 447 -0.73 2.58 -12.12
C VAL A 447 0.51 2.34 -12.94
N ALA A 448 1.67 2.41 -12.30
CA ALA A 448 2.95 2.04 -12.88
C ALA A 448 3.67 1.04 -12.02
N LYS A 449 4.20 0.03 -12.68
CA LYS A 449 5.03 -1.02 -12.10
C LYS A 449 6.47 -0.81 -12.47
#